data_5d2bd34ceed390522772b745c2bf5682
#
_entry.id   5d2bd34ceed390522772b745c2bf5682
#
_cell.length_a   1.000
_cell.length_b   1.000
_cell.length_c   1.000
_cell.angle_alpha   90.00
_cell.angle_beta   90.00
_cell.angle_gamma   90.00
#
_symmetry.space_group_name_H-M   'P 1'
#
loop_
_entity.id
_entity.type
_entity.pdbx_description
1 polymer ?
#
loop_
_entity_poly.entity_id
_entity_poly.type
_entity_poly.pdbx_seq_one_letter_code
_entity_poly.pdbx_strand_id
1 'polypeptide(L)'
;CKNYDGDVQSDTVAQGFGSLGLMSSVLVTPDGKTVEAEAAHGTVTRHYRQHQQGKETSTNPIASIFAWTQGLMHRGKLDGNQPLIDFCQKLEQVCIETVESGLMTKDLAILVYGDKLTSENYLNTQDFLAALKRYLDEKLN
;
A
#
# COMPACT_ATOMS: atom_id res chain seq x y z
N CYS A 1 25.76 2.27 4.61
CA CYS A 1 25.63 1.51 3.34
C CYS A 1 25.62 2.48 2.17
N LYS A 2 26.12 2.05 1.03
CA LYS A 2 25.89 2.75 -0.23
C LYS A 2 24.43 2.58 -0.64
N ASN A 3 23.96 3.44 -1.58
CA ASN A 3 22.54 3.48 -1.95
C ASN A 3 21.96 2.10 -2.30
N TYR A 4 22.54 1.42 -3.28
CA TYR A 4 22.04 0.09 -3.69
C TYR A 4 22.18 -0.99 -2.61
N ASP A 5 23.25 -0.94 -1.84
CA ASP A 5 23.47 -1.88 -0.72
C ASP A 5 22.44 -1.65 0.39
N GLY A 6 22.06 -0.39 0.63
CA GLY A 6 21.02 0.00 1.57
C GLY A 6 19.65 -0.48 1.14
N ASP A 7 19.31 -0.31 -0.14
CA ASP A 7 18.05 -0.77 -0.73
C ASP A 7 17.92 -2.30 -0.61
N VAL A 8 18.95 -3.05 -1.02
CA VAL A 8 18.97 -4.51 -0.92
C VAL A 8 18.81 -4.97 0.53
N GLN A 9 19.52 -4.34 1.46
CA GLN A 9 19.46 -4.71 2.89
C GLN A 9 18.08 -4.43 3.48
N SER A 10 17.51 -3.24 3.26
CA SER A 10 16.22 -2.85 3.81
C SER A 10 15.08 -3.70 3.22
N ASP A 11 15.07 -3.92 1.91
CA ASP A 11 14.05 -4.74 1.25
C ASP A 11 14.14 -6.20 1.67
N THR A 12 15.35 -6.76 1.80
CA THR A 12 15.53 -8.13 2.27
C THR A 12 15.00 -8.33 3.69
N VAL A 13 15.27 -7.38 4.60
CA VAL A 13 14.75 -7.44 5.96
C VAL A 13 13.23 -7.27 5.97
N ALA A 14 12.71 -6.29 5.24
CA ALA A 14 11.27 -6.01 5.21
C ALA A 14 10.46 -7.16 4.60
N GLN A 15 10.95 -7.83 3.56
CA GLN A 15 10.32 -9.03 2.98
C GLN A 15 10.20 -10.19 3.99
N GLY A 16 11.09 -10.27 4.97
CA GLY A 16 10.99 -11.25 6.06
C GLY A 16 9.79 -11.02 6.98
N PHE A 17 9.19 -9.83 6.96
CA PHE A 17 8.07 -9.43 7.82
C PHE A 17 6.76 -9.16 7.08
N GLY A 18 6.76 -9.17 5.74
CA GLY A 18 5.54 -8.91 4.98
C GLY A 18 5.71 -8.98 3.46
N SER A 19 4.63 -8.72 2.75
CA SER A 19 4.61 -8.64 1.29
C SER A 19 5.18 -7.32 0.81
N LEU A 20 5.97 -7.35 -0.27
CA LEU A 20 6.45 -6.15 -0.97
C LEU A 20 5.30 -5.18 -1.34
N GLY A 21 4.12 -5.70 -1.65
CA GLY A 21 2.94 -4.90 -1.97
C GLY A 21 2.34 -4.11 -0.79
N LEU A 22 2.83 -4.35 0.43
CA LEU A 22 2.42 -3.64 1.65
C LEU A 22 3.53 -2.72 2.19
N MET A 23 4.65 -2.61 1.49
CA MET A 23 5.80 -1.85 1.95
C MET A 23 5.82 -0.44 1.36
N SER A 24 6.24 0.52 2.17
CA SER A 24 6.59 1.87 1.73
C SER A 24 8.01 2.22 2.17
N SER A 25 8.67 3.07 1.41
CA SER A 25 9.98 3.63 1.74
C SER A 25 9.80 5.05 2.26
N VAL A 26 10.53 5.41 3.31
CA VAL A 26 10.47 6.75 3.90
C VAL A 26 11.88 7.25 4.16
N LEU A 27 12.21 8.41 3.58
CA LEU A 27 13.42 9.16 3.86
C LEU A 27 13.09 10.36 4.76
N VAL A 28 13.90 10.57 5.78
CA VAL A 28 13.70 11.66 6.75
C VAL A 28 14.99 12.48 6.84
N THR A 29 14.86 13.80 6.77
CA THR A 29 16.02 14.68 7.00
C THR A 29 16.51 14.60 8.45
N PRO A 30 17.81 14.86 8.73
CA PRO A 30 18.35 14.75 10.09
C PRO A 30 17.64 15.63 11.12
N ASP A 31 17.04 16.75 10.70
CA ASP A 31 16.28 17.65 11.55
C ASP A 31 14.80 17.23 11.71
N GLY A 32 14.39 16.15 11.03
CA GLY A 32 13.04 15.64 11.08
C GLY A 32 11.96 16.51 10.42
N LYS A 33 12.34 17.58 9.71
CA LYS A 33 11.38 18.53 9.15
C LYS A 33 10.85 18.17 7.77
N THR A 34 11.62 17.39 7.03
CA THR A 34 11.24 16.96 5.68
C THR A 34 11.20 15.45 5.58
N VAL A 35 10.16 14.95 4.96
CA VAL A 35 9.94 13.52 4.70
C VAL A 35 9.64 13.34 3.22
N GLU A 36 10.26 12.34 2.62
CA GLU A 36 9.89 11.78 1.34
C GLU A 36 9.38 10.35 1.56
N ALA A 37 8.20 10.06 1.06
CA ALA A 37 7.59 8.74 1.18
C ALA A 37 7.20 8.23 -0.20
N GLU A 38 7.51 6.96 -0.49
CA GLU A 38 7.23 6.33 -1.77
C GLU A 38 6.78 4.87 -1.59
N ALA A 39 6.15 4.31 -2.62
CA ALA A 39 5.93 2.88 -2.69
C ALA A 39 7.27 2.16 -2.90
N ALA A 40 7.51 1.06 -2.18
CA ALA A 40 8.75 0.29 -2.28
C ALA A 40 8.83 -0.59 -3.55
N HIS A 41 8.07 -0.26 -4.59
CA HIS A 41 8.06 -0.98 -5.87
C HIS A 41 7.92 -0.01 -7.05
N GLY A 42 8.20 -0.51 -8.25
CA GLY A 42 8.11 0.29 -9.49
C GLY A 42 6.67 0.59 -9.93
N THR A 43 6.56 1.28 -11.05
CA THR A 43 5.32 1.86 -11.59
C THR A 43 4.35 0.85 -12.23
N VAL A 44 4.66 -0.45 -12.21
CA VAL A 44 3.81 -1.54 -12.74
C VAL A 44 3.29 -1.26 -14.16
N THR A 45 4.14 -0.76 -15.04
CA THR A 45 3.81 -0.32 -16.41
C THR A 45 3.09 -1.38 -17.25
N ARG A 46 3.31 -2.67 -16.95
CA ARG A 46 2.63 -3.78 -17.61
C ARG A 46 1.10 -3.73 -17.40
N HIS A 47 0.66 -3.48 -16.15
CA HIS A 47 -0.76 -3.35 -15.82
C HIS A 47 -1.37 -2.12 -16.48
N TYR A 48 -0.66 -0.99 -16.50
CA TYR A 48 -1.13 0.21 -17.17
C TYR A 48 -1.36 -0.02 -18.66
N ARG A 49 -0.45 -0.70 -19.36
CA ARG A 49 -0.62 -1.06 -20.78
C ARG A 49 -1.81 -1.98 -21.02
N GLN A 50 -2.08 -2.92 -20.11
CA GLN A 50 -3.26 -3.78 -20.19
C GLN A 50 -4.55 -2.97 -19.99
N HIS A 51 -4.55 -2.06 -19.02
CA HIS A 51 -5.67 -1.16 -18.77
C HIS A 51 -5.96 -0.27 -19.99
N GLN A 52 -4.95 0.31 -20.63
CA GLN A 52 -5.12 1.08 -21.88
C GLN A 52 -5.74 0.25 -23.01
N GLN A 53 -5.58 -1.05 -23.02
CA GLN A 53 -6.21 -1.98 -23.96
C GLN A 53 -7.63 -2.40 -23.56
N GLY A 54 -8.19 -1.80 -22.52
CA GLY A 54 -9.52 -2.15 -22.00
C GLY A 54 -9.56 -3.48 -21.23
N LYS A 55 -8.39 -4.04 -20.86
CA LYS A 55 -8.32 -5.27 -20.06
C LYS A 55 -8.44 -4.96 -18.58
N GLU A 56 -9.11 -5.85 -17.88
CA GLU A 56 -9.18 -5.80 -16.43
C GLU A 56 -7.80 -6.11 -15.81
N THR A 57 -7.45 -5.36 -14.77
CA THR A 57 -6.18 -5.52 -14.06
C THR A 57 -6.40 -5.57 -12.56
N SER A 58 -5.56 -6.31 -11.87
CA SER A 58 -5.52 -6.37 -10.41
C SER A 58 -4.18 -5.81 -9.93
N THR A 59 -4.15 -4.50 -9.71
CA THR A 59 -2.99 -3.76 -9.22
C THR A 59 -3.22 -3.41 -7.75
N ASN A 60 -2.27 -3.75 -6.90
CA ASN A 60 -2.32 -3.45 -5.47
C ASN A 60 -1.97 -1.97 -5.23
N PRO A 61 -2.88 -1.15 -4.67
CA PRO A 61 -2.63 0.26 -4.40
C PRO A 61 -2.07 0.52 -2.99
N ILE A 62 -1.94 -0.49 -2.12
CA ILE A 62 -1.69 -0.29 -0.68
C ILE A 62 -0.38 0.43 -0.43
N ALA A 63 0.71 0.05 -1.10
CA ALA A 63 1.99 0.72 -0.92
C ALA A 63 1.94 2.22 -1.29
N SER A 64 1.19 2.58 -2.33
CA SER A 64 0.95 3.99 -2.69
C SER A 64 0.09 4.70 -1.65
N ILE A 65 -0.95 4.04 -1.13
CA ILE A 65 -1.78 4.58 -0.04
C ILE A 65 -0.90 4.85 1.18
N PHE A 66 -0.06 3.89 1.59
CA PHE A 66 0.83 4.04 2.74
C PHE A 66 1.87 5.14 2.55
N ALA A 67 2.42 5.31 1.35
CA ALA A 67 3.30 6.43 1.06
C ALA A 67 2.58 7.78 1.28
N TRP A 68 1.34 7.92 0.82
CA TRP A 68 0.54 9.11 1.05
C TRP A 68 0.19 9.33 2.53
N THR A 69 -0.23 8.29 3.25
CA THR A 69 -0.59 8.41 4.66
C THR A 69 0.62 8.77 5.51
N GLN A 70 1.81 8.22 5.23
CA GLN A 70 3.05 8.58 5.93
C GLN A 70 3.41 10.07 5.72
N GLY A 71 3.36 10.57 4.49
CA GLY A 71 3.58 11.98 4.19
C GLY A 71 2.56 12.90 4.87
N LEU A 72 1.26 12.53 4.81
CA LEU A 72 0.19 13.30 5.44
C LEU A 72 0.25 13.26 6.97
N MET A 73 0.61 12.13 7.59
CA MET A 73 0.82 12.04 9.04
C MET A 73 2.00 12.92 9.48
N HIS A 74 3.08 12.95 8.71
CA HIS A 74 4.19 13.86 8.99
C HIS A 74 3.73 15.32 8.93
N ARG A 75 2.98 15.71 7.89
CA ARG A 75 2.40 17.04 7.78
C ARG A 75 1.47 17.35 8.95
N GLY A 76 0.61 16.39 9.31
CA GLY A 76 -0.28 16.52 10.47
C GLY A 76 0.46 16.77 11.78
N LYS A 77 1.61 16.10 11.99
CA LYS A 77 2.47 16.34 13.16
C LYS A 77 3.06 17.75 13.16
N LEU A 78 3.55 18.24 12.03
CA LEU A 78 4.11 19.59 11.91
C LEU A 78 3.07 20.68 12.16
N ASP A 79 1.82 20.47 11.75
CA ASP A 79 0.72 21.44 11.88
C ASP A 79 -0.08 21.27 13.18
N GLY A 80 0.19 20.24 13.98
CA GLY A 80 -0.66 19.88 15.13
C GLY A 80 -2.07 19.44 14.74
N ASN A 81 -2.25 18.90 13.52
CA ASN A 81 -3.54 18.48 12.99
C ASN A 81 -3.81 17.00 13.34
N GLN A 82 -4.31 16.78 14.56
CA GLN A 82 -4.64 15.44 15.04
C GLN A 82 -5.71 14.73 14.18
N PRO A 83 -6.80 15.37 13.72
CA PRO A 83 -7.78 14.74 12.84
C PRO A 83 -7.18 14.14 11.56
N LEU A 84 -6.18 14.81 10.96
CA LEU A 84 -5.48 14.29 9.78
C LEU A 84 -4.67 13.03 10.12
N ILE A 85 -3.99 13.03 11.25
CA ILE A 85 -3.21 11.87 11.73
C ILE A 85 -4.16 10.69 11.96
N ASP A 86 -5.26 10.89 12.67
CA ASP A 86 -6.25 9.86 12.99
C ASP A 86 -6.89 9.28 11.72
N PHE A 87 -7.19 10.12 10.74
CA PHE A 87 -7.70 9.68 9.43
C PHE A 87 -6.71 8.75 8.72
N CYS A 88 -5.43 9.16 8.67
CA CYS A 88 -4.40 8.34 8.01
C CYS A 88 -4.22 6.99 8.70
N GLN A 89 -4.21 6.95 10.03
CA GLN A 89 -4.11 5.70 10.80
C GLN A 89 -5.31 4.78 10.55
N LYS A 90 -6.52 5.35 10.50
CA LYS A 90 -7.73 4.58 10.17
C LYS A 90 -7.66 4.01 8.76
N LEU A 91 -7.19 4.78 7.78
CA LEU A 91 -7.05 4.32 6.41
C LEU A 91 -6.04 3.17 6.28
N GLU A 92 -4.88 3.27 6.95
CA GLU A 92 -3.90 2.17 6.99
C GLU A 92 -4.49 0.91 7.63
N GLN A 93 -5.20 1.07 8.74
CA GLN A 93 -5.87 -0.05 9.41
C GLN A 93 -6.93 -0.70 8.52
N VAL A 94 -7.72 0.10 7.79
CA VAL A 94 -8.72 -0.41 6.82
C VAL A 94 -8.05 -1.23 5.72
N CYS A 95 -6.91 -0.79 5.20
CA CYS A 95 -6.17 -1.56 4.19
C CYS A 95 -5.80 -2.96 4.70
N ILE A 96 -5.28 -3.03 5.93
CA ILE A 96 -4.87 -4.29 6.57
C ILE A 96 -6.09 -5.19 6.79
N GLU A 97 -7.14 -4.69 7.43
CA GLU A 97 -8.35 -5.45 7.75
C GLU A 97 -9.09 -5.94 6.49
N THR A 98 -9.07 -5.15 5.41
CA THR A 98 -9.65 -5.57 4.12
C THR A 98 -8.92 -6.79 3.58
N VAL A 99 -7.60 -6.79 3.60
CA VAL A 99 -6.80 -7.95 3.16
C VAL A 99 -7.02 -9.15 4.09
N GLU A 100 -7.02 -8.95 5.40
CA GLU A 100 -7.26 -9.99 6.40
C GLU A 100 -8.66 -10.63 6.27
N SER A 101 -9.66 -9.86 5.82
CA SER A 101 -10.99 -10.39 5.53
C SER A 101 -11.06 -11.27 4.27
N GLY A 102 -9.95 -11.41 3.53
CA GLY A 102 -9.88 -12.18 2.29
C GLY A 102 -10.14 -11.36 1.02
N LEU A 103 -10.42 -10.06 1.14
CA LEU A 103 -10.58 -9.16 -0.01
C LEU A 103 -9.22 -8.58 -0.38
N MET A 104 -8.61 -9.10 -1.43
CA MET A 104 -7.25 -8.74 -1.80
C MET A 104 -7.03 -8.72 -3.31
N THR A 105 -5.95 -8.10 -3.74
CA THR A 105 -5.49 -8.11 -5.12
C THR A 105 -4.72 -9.38 -5.46
N LYS A 106 -4.55 -9.63 -6.76
CA LYS A 106 -3.98 -10.89 -7.27
C LYS A 106 -2.58 -11.20 -6.74
N ASP A 107 -1.74 -10.20 -6.55
CA ASP A 107 -0.37 -10.34 -6.02
C ASP A 107 -0.39 -10.93 -4.60
N LEU A 108 -1.28 -10.45 -3.74
CA LEU A 108 -1.45 -11.00 -2.39
C LEU A 108 -2.12 -12.38 -2.41
N ALA A 109 -3.12 -12.56 -3.25
CA ALA A 109 -3.80 -13.84 -3.39
C ALA A 109 -2.87 -14.96 -3.88
N ILE A 110 -1.90 -14.67 -4.74
CA ILE A 110 -0.86 -15.62 -5.15
C ILE A 110 -0.07 -16.13 -3.93
N LEU A 111 0.25 -15.26 -2.97
CA LEU A 111 1.00 -15.64 -1.76
C LEU A 111 0.18 -16.53 -0.83
N VAL A 112 -1.14 -16.31 -0.77
CA VAL A 112 -2.05 -17.06 0.11
C VAL A 112 -2.43 -18.40 -0.50
N TYR A 113 -2.80 -18.43 -1.77
CA TYR A 113 -3.40 -19.59 -2.42
C TYR A 113 -2.43 -20.39 -3.27
N GLY A 114 -1.29 -19.83 -3.70
CA GLY A 114 -0.27 -20.49 -4.52
C GLY A 114 -0.89 -21.12 -5.78
N ASP A 115 -0.64 -22.42 -5.97
CA ASP A 115 -1.16 -23.18 -7.12
C ASP A 115 -2.69 -23.39 -7.11
N LYS A 116 -3.37 -23.08 -6.00
CA LYS A 116 -4.83 -23.19 -5.87
C LYS A 116 -5.54 -21.88 -6.21
N LEU A 117 -4.83 -20.88 -6.70
CA LEU A 117 -5.38 -19.58 -7.07
C LEU A 117 -6.41 -19.71 -8.21
N THR A 118 -7.60 -19.17 -7.98
CA THR A 118 -8.64 -18.99 -8.99
C THR A 118 -9.00 -17.50 -9.15
N SER A 119 -9.77 -17.16 -10.17
CA SER A 119 -10.26 -15.78 -10.36
C SER A 119 -11.19 -15.30 -9.25
N GLU A 120 -11.77 -16.19 -8.47
CA GLU A 120 -12.65 -15.87 -7.35
C GLU A 120 -11.90 -15.47 -6.08
N ASN A 121 -10.59 -15.72 -6.03
CA ASN A 121 -9.75 -15.49 -4.85
C ASN A 121 -9.16 -14.07 -4.80
N TYR A 122 -9.40 -13.25 -5.80
CA TYR A 122 -8.87 -11.87 -5.81
C TYR A 122 -9.82 -10.90 -6.49
N LEU A 123 -9.65 -9.63 -6.17
CA LEU A 123 -10.40 -8.52 -6.76
C LEU A 123 -9.55 -7.83 -7.84
N ASN A 124 -10.22 -7.25 -8.84
CA ASN A 124 -9.59 -6.27 -9.71
C ASN A 124 -9.32 -4.97 -8.95
N THR A 125 -8.56 -4.06 -9.54
CA THR A 125 -8.16 -2.81 -8.90
C THR A 125 -9.36 -1.96 -8.46
N GLN A 126 -10.40 -1.86 -9.29
CA GLN A 126 -11.56 -1.02 -9.01
C GLN A 126 -12.40 -1.59 -7.87
N ASP A 127 -12.65 -2.89 -7.88
CA ASP A 127 -13.42 -3.57 -6.84
C ASP A 127 -12.68 -3.56 -5.50
N PHE A 128 -11.36 -3.68 -5.53
CA PHE A 128 -10.55 -3.56 -4.31
C PHE A 128 -10.61 -2.14 -3.72
N LEU A 129 -10.49 -1.10 -4.55
CA LEU A 129 -10.65 0.29 -4.10
C LEU A 129 -12.07 0.57 -3.57
N ALA A 130 -13.09 -0.02 -4.21
CA ALA A 130 -14.47 0.09 -3.73
C ALA A 130 -14.67 -0.59 -2.36
N ALA A 131 -14.03 -1.75 -2.15
CA ALA A 131 -14.04 -2.42 -0.85
C ALA A 131 -13.36 -1.57 0.23
N LEU A 132 -12.17 -1.03 -0.04
CA LEU A 132 -11.47 -0.12 0.88
C LEU A 132 -12.33 1.09 1.24
N LYS A 133 -12.96 1.71 0.23
CA LYS A 133 -13.84 2.87 0.48
C LYS A 133 -15.00 2.51 1.40
N ARG A 134 -15.67 1.39 1.17
CA ARG A 134 -16.79 0.94 2.00
C ARG A 134 -16.38 0.75 3.47
N TYR A 135 -15.29 0.04 3.72
CA TYR A 135 -14.79 -0.18 5.09
C TYR A 135 -14.31 1.12 5.75
N LEU A 136 -13.74 2.04 4.96
CA LEU A 136 -13.35 3.35 5.49
C LEU A 136 -14.59 4.17 5.89
N ASP A 137 -15.62 4.22 5.03
CA ASP A 137 -16.87 4.93 5.32
C ASP A 137 -17.55 4.37 6.60
N GLU A 138 -17.52 3.06 6.80
CA GLU A 138 -18.03 2.41 8.03
C GLU A 138 -17.24 2.79 9.29
N LYS A 139 -15.92 2.98 9.18
CA LYS A 139 -15.08 3.38 10.32
C LYS A 139 -15.10 4.88 10.63
N LEU A 140 -15.49 5.69 9.69
CA LEU A 140 -15.54 7.16 9.87
C LEU A 140 -16.89 7.62 10.45
N ASN A 141 -17.95 6.82 10.31
CA ASN A 141 -19.29 7.06 10.87
C ASN A 141 -19.42 6.48 12.29
#